data_ca26590db445ea83195b0ca1305f0c3a
#
_entry.id   ca26590db445ea83195b0ca1305f0c3a
#
_cell.length_a   1.000
_cell.length_b   1.000
_cell.length_c   1.000
_cell.angle_alpha   90.00
_cell.angle_beta   90.00
_cell.angle_gamma   90.00
#
_symmetry.space_group_name_H-M   'P 1'
#
loop_
_entity.id
_entity.type
_entity.pdbx_description
1 polymer ?
#
loop_
_entity_poly.entity_id
_entity_poly.type
_entity_poly.pdbx_seq_one_letter_code
_entity_poly.pdbx_strand_id
1 'polypeptide(L)'
;CPIAVRCLTSILYFFLFSLSSLAACVDKEPVDEEDADPAINPYSSYLEEEESGGNTSSGPAFPVLANYAPAFPGAVGYGRNADGARGSNNREIYVVTNLNNSGAGSLRDAVSQANRIIVFNVSGVIDLNKEVLVFKDNQTVLFQTAPGDGIELYNGRTSSTNANNLIVRYMRMRTGRQVSGSDNIDAGGAAYGHDQIYDHCSFTWGTDECFSLNNDKQPKGLYNITLQNSILGQGCQNHSCGGLVQTSDEEGVTVFRNLFIDNKTRNFKVKGLNQFVNNVIYNWGNGAAYNMGGESSGHSNTVIE
;
A
#
# COMPACT_ATOMS: atom_id res chain seq x y z
N CYS A 1 11.76 -23.56 -18.70
CA CYS A 1 10.80 -23.67 -17.60
C CYS A 1 9.45 -23.16 -18.10
N PRO A 2 8.35 -23.92 -18.09
CA PRO A 2 7.09 -23.51 -18.73
C PRO A 2 6.42 -22.28 -18.10
N ILE A 3 6.83 -21.85 -16.92
CA ILE A 3 6.26 -20.70 -16.20
C ILE A 3 6.76 -19.36 -16.76
N ALA A 4 7.99 -19.31 -17.25
CA ALA A 4 8.53 -18.07 -17.84
C ALA A 4 7.81 -17.66 -19.14
N VAL A 5 7.31 -18.63 -19.89
CA VAL A 5 6.56 -18.39 -21.14
C VAL A 5 5.14 -17.87 -20.87
N ARG A 6 4.52 -18.28 -19.74
CA ARG A 6 3.19 -17.78 -19.37
C ARG A 6 3.23 -16.34 -18.86
N CYS A 7 4.30 -15.92 -18.23
CA CYS A 7 4.46 -14.54 -17.76
C CYS A 7 4.56 -13.54 -18.95
N LEU A 8 5.26 -13.93 -20.03
CA LEU A 8 5.37 -13.09 -21.24
C LEU A 8 4.06 -12.99 -22.05
N THR A 9 3.29 -14.07 -22.11
CA THR A 9 2.03 -14.05 -22.86
C THR A 9 0.91 -13.25 -22.17
N SER A 10 0.88 -13.23 -20.84
CA SER A 10 -0.08 -12.42 -20.09
C SER A 10 0.18 -10.91 -20.23
N ILE A 11 1.45 -10.49 -20.33
CA ILE A 11 1.81 -9.10 -20.59
C ILE A 11 1.35 -8.62 -21.97
N LEU A 12 1.44 -9.48 -22.98
CA LEU A 12 1.02 -9.15 -24.34
C LEU A 12 -0.52 -9.03 -24.48
N TYR A 13 -1.29 -9.83 -23.71
CA TYR A 13 -2.75 -9.74 -23.69
C TYR A 13 -3.26 -8.48 -22.97
N PHE A 14 -2.57 -8.01 -21.94
CA PHE A 14 -2.95 -6.79 -21.23
C PHE A 14 -2.73 -5.52 -22.08
N PHE A 15 -1.68 -5.50 -22.91
CA PHE A 15 -1.44 -4.41 -23.86
C PHE A 15 -2.43 -4.36 -25.02
N LEU A 16 -2.92 -5.53 -25.48
CA LEU A 16 -3.91 -5.60 -26.57
C LEU A 16 -5.33 -5.25 -26.11
N PHE A 17 -5.67 -5.49 -24.83
CA PHE A 17 -6.99 -5.10 -24.29
C PHE A 17 -7.10 -3.60 -23.99
N SER A 18 -5.99 -2.91 -23.68
CA SER A 18 -6.03 -1.47 -23.45
C SER A 18 -6.19 -0.64 -24.72
N LEU A 19 -5.79 -1.16 -25.88
CA LEU A 19 -5.99 -0.45 -27.16
C LEU A 19 -7.38 -0.65 -27.77
N SER A 20 -8.10 -1.72 -27.42
CA SER A 20 -9.44 -1.95 -27.94
C SER A 20 -10.56 -1.29 -27.14
N SER A 21 -10.30 -0.87 -25.90
CA SER A 21 -11.27 -0.15 -25.07
C SER A 21 -11.25 1.39 -25.28
N LEU A 22 -10.28 1.93 -26.00
CA LEU A 22 -10.26 3.38 -26.36
C LEU A 22 -11.09 3.72 -27.59
N ALA A 23 -11.58 2.74 -28.35
CA ALA A 23 -12.38 2.99 -29.56
C ALA A 23 -13.90 2.99 -29.33
N ALA A 24 -14.37 2.75 -28.09
CA ALA A 24 -15.79 2.65 -27.78
C ALA A 24 -16.39 3.80 -26.95
N CYS A 25 -15.64 4.90 -26.76
CA CYS A 25 -16.11 6.07 -26.03
C CYS A 25 -16.12 7.35 -26.89
N VAL A 26 -16.65 7.25 -28.10
CA VAL A 26 -17.05 8.43 -28.86
C VAL A 26 -18.49 8.22 -29.27
N ASP A 27 -19.36 9.10 -28.81
CA ASP A 27 -20.80 9.24 -28.97
C ASP A 27 -21.63 8.86 -27.71
N LYS A 28 -21.56 9.70 -26.69
CA LYS A 28 -22.69 9.98 -25.79
C LYS A 28 -22.91 11.48 -25.71
N GLU A 29 -24.13 11.86 -26.02
CA GLU A 29 -24.63 13.22 -25.86
C GLU A 29 -24.44 13.73 -24.41
N PRO A 30 -24.31 15.05 -24.18
CA PRO A 30 -24.16 15.59 -22.85
C PRO A 30 -25.40 15.26 -22.03
N VAL A 31 -25.20 14.62 -20.89
CA VAL A 31 -26.23 14.39 -19.88
C VAL A 31 -26.39 15.70 -19.11
N ASP A 32 -27.60 16.22 -19.05
CA ASP A 32 -27.94 17.42 -18.30
C ASP A 32 -27.56 17.27 -16.83
N GLU A 33 -26.91 18.27 -16.23
CA GLU A 33 -26.39 18.30 -14.85
C GLU A 33 -27.47 18.32 -13.74
N GLU A 34 -28.73 18.07 -14.03
CA GLU A 34 -29.83 18.21 -13.06
C GLU A 34 -30.22 16.92 -12.30
N ASP A 35 -29.67 15.77 -12.61
CA ASP A 35 -30.00 14.49 -11.93
C ASP A 35 -28.82 13.78 -11.28
N ALA A 36 -27.82 14.50 -10.80
CA ALA A 36 -26.83 13.94 -9.93
C ALA A 36 -27.43 13.72 -8.52
N ASP A 37 -27.91 12.51 -8.26
CA ASP A 37 -28.23 12.03 -6.93
C ASP A 37 -27.03 12.32 -6.01
N PRO A 38 -27.17 13.09 -4.92
CA PRO A 38 -26.04 13.37 -4.04
C PRO A 38 -25.54 12.04 -3.51
N ALA A 39 -24.33 11.67 -3.96
CA ALA A 39 -23.68 10.42 -3.61
C ALA A 39 -23.84 10.21 -2.10
N ILE A 40 -24.60 9.18 -1.73
CA ILE A 40 -24.76 8.77 -0.33
C ILE A 40 -23.34 8.51 0.19
N ASN A 41 -22.87 9.46 0.99
CA ASN A 41 -21.60 9.25 1.70
C ASN A 41 -21.87 8.15 2.74
N PRO A 42 -21.36 6.93 2.58
CA PRO A 42 -21.63 5.83 3.51
C PRO A 42 -21.10 6.10 4.92
N TYR A 43 -20.43 7.23 5.12
CA TYR A 43 -19.89 7.66 6.39
C TYR A 43 -20.68 8.83 7.04
N SER A 44 -21.78 9.27 6.44
CA SER A 44 -22.62 10.35 7.03
C SER A 44 -23.22 9.98 8.38
N SER A 45 -23.49 8.67 8.62
CA SER A 45 -24.02 8.20 9.89
C SER A 45 -23.04 8.25 11.06
N TYR A 46 -21.74 8.40 10.80
CA TYR A 46 -20.72 8.56 11.84
C TYR A 46 -20.43 10.01 12.23
N LEU A 47 -21.04 10.97 11.56
CA LEU A 47 -20.84 12.40 11.83
C LEU A 47 -22.01 13.06 12.57
N GLU A 48 -23.14 12.38 12.79
CA GLU A 48 -24.36 12.97 13.35
C GLU A 48 -24.59 12.72 14.86
N GLU A 49 -23.68 12.06 15.58
CA GLU A 49 -23.89 11.74 17.02
C GLU A 49 -23.21 12.70 18.01
N GLU A 50 -22.66 13.86 17.63
CA GLU A 50 -22.05 14.81 18.57
C GLU A 50 -22.70 16.18 18.69
N GLU A 51 -23.98 16.36 18.35
CA GLU A 51 -24.68 17.60 18.62
C GLU A 51 -25.91 17.43 19.52
N SER A 52 -25.78 16.85 20.72
CA SER A 52 -26.74 17.10 21.77
C SER A 52 -26.19 16.78 23.16
N GLY A 53 -25.63 17.75 23.83
CA GLY A 53 -25.23 17.59 25.23
C GLY A 53 -24.45 18.79 25.76
N GLY A 54 -25.12 19.91 25.98
CA GLY A 54 -24.50 20.99 26.72
C GLY A 54 -24.08 20.57 28.11
N ASN A 55 -22.79 20.64 28.39
CA ASN A 55 -22.30 20.77 29.75
C ASN A 55 -21.01 21.63 29.74
N THR A 56 -21.17 22.83 30.32
CA THR A 56 -20.09 23.77 30.57
C THR A 56 -19.21 23.25 31.71
N SER A 57 -18.13 22.59 31.40
CA SER A 57 -17.01 22.44 32.34
C SER A 57 -15.77 23.03 31.69
N SER A 58 -15.19 24.02 32.38
CA SER A 58 -13.96 24.69 32.01
C SER A 58 -12.76 23.73 32.23
N GLY A 59 -12.59 22.78 31.34
CA GLY A 59 -11.36 22.02 31.16
C GLY A 59 -10.48 22.70 30.11
N PRO A 60 -9.16 22.43 30.10
CA PRO A 60 -8.28 23.01 29.10
C PRO A 60 -8.81 22.68 27.70
N ALA A 61 -8.96 23.73 26.88
CA ALA A 61 -9.40 23.58 25.51
C ALA A 61 -8.46 22.60 24.78
N PHE A 62 -8.98 21.42 24.46
CA PHE A 62 -8.26 20.52 23.59
C PHE A 62 -8.06 21.20 22.23
N PRO A 63 -6.86 21.22 21.67
CA PRO A 63 -6.66 21.58 20.27
C PRO A 63 -7.14 20.42 19.40
N VAL A 64 -8.45 20.31 19.23
CA VAL A 64 -9.12 19.06 18.88
C VAL A 64 -9.11 18.73 17.39
N LEU A 65 -8.73 19.63 16.48
CA LEU A 65 -8.96 19.39 15.05
C LEU A 65 -7.71 19.17 14.19
N ALA A 66 -6.52 19.46 14.66
CA ALA A 66 -5.31 19.27 13.87
C ALA A 66 -4.85 17.81 13.79
N ASN A 67 -5.22 16.96 14.74
CA ASN A 67 -4.69 15.59 14.86
C ASN A 67 -5.61 14.50 14.30
N TYR A 68 -6.75 14.83 13.73
CA TYR A 68 -7.68 13.83 13.18
C TYR A 68 -7.99 14.00 11.69
N ALA A 69 -7.26 14.84 10.99
CA ALA A 69 -7.41 14.92 9.54
C ALA A 69 -6.92 13.62 8.89
N PRO A 70 -7.70 12.99 8.00
CA PRO A 70 -7.25 11.80 7.31
C PRO A 70 -5.97 12.08 6.52
N ALA A 71 -5.20 11.04 6.25
CA ALA A 71 -3.95 11.13 5.47
C ALA A 71 -4.17 11.88 4.14
N PHE A 72 -5.29 11.61 3.50
CA PHE A 72 -5.80 12.29 2.30
C PHE A 72 -7.29 11.96 2.15
N PRO A 73 -8.06 12.70 1.32
CA PRO A 73 -9.45 12.37 1.02
C PRO A 73 -9.57 10.92 0.48
N GLY A 74 -10.39 10.09 1.13
CA GLY A 74 -10.56 8.68 0.77
C GLY A 74 -9.60 7.72 1.50
N ALA A 75 -8.79 8.18 2.43
CA ALA A 75 -8.05 7.30 3.34
C ALA A 75 -9.00 6.60 4.31
N VAL A 76 -8.91 5.27 4.42
CA VAL A 76 -9.77 4.45 5.30
C VAL A 76 -8.96 3.53 6.22
N GLY A 77 -9.64 2.87 7.13
CA GLY A 77 -9.08 1.83 7.98
C GLY A 77 -8.15 2.35 9.09
N TYR A 78 -7.39 1.44 9.66
CA TYR A 78 -6.55 1.72 10.82
C TYR A 78 -5.45 2.75 10.53
N GLY A 79 -4.87 2.75 9.33
CA GLY A 79 -3.83 3.69 8.90
C GLY A 79 -4.33 5.04 8.39
N ARG A 80 -5.66 5.28 8.40
CA ARG A 80 -6.27 6.47 7.80
C ARG A 80 -5.76 7.81 8.37
N ASN A 81 -5.30 7.79 9.61
CA ASN A 81 -4.85 8.99 10.32
C ASN A 81 -3.31 9.18 10.25
N ALA A 82 -2.62 8.46 9.38
CA ALA A 82 -1.20 8.70 9.16
C ALA A 82 -0.97 10.16 8.74
N ASP A 83 -0.13 10.86 9.49
CA ASP A 83 0.17 12.26 9.22
C ASP A 83 1.20 12.45 8.10
N GLY A 84 2.01 11.44 7.85
CA GLY A 84 3.14 11.59 6.95
C GLY A 84 4.06 12.73 7.39
N ALA A 85 4.57 13.48 6.44
CA ALA A 85 5.42 14.62 6.75
C ALA A 85 4.69 15.75 7.54
N ARG A 86 3.36 15.76 7.55
CA ARG A 86 2.59 16.73 8.36
C ARG A 86 2.83 16.55 9.86
N GLY A 87 3.16 15.32 10.31
CA GLY A 87 3.48 15.01 11.69
C GLY A 87 4.74 15.72 12.21
N SER A 88 5.46 16.46 11.36
CA SER A 88 6.67 17.17 11.74
C SER A 88 6.60 18.66 11.45
N ASN A 89 7.09 19.46 12.40
CA ASN A 89 7.25 20.91 12.23
C ASN A 89 8.45 21.27 11.33
N ASN A 90 9.40 20.35 11.15
CA ASN A 90 10.62 20.54 10.35
C ASN A 90 10.53 19.80 9.00
N ARG A 91 9.35 19.76 8.41
CA ARG A 91 9.15 19.08 7.13
C ARG A 91 9.83 19.82 5.98
N GLU A 92 10.42 19.02 5.09
CA GLU A 92 11.11 19.48 3.89
C GLU A 92 10.43 18.88 2.65
N ILE A 93 10.36 19.66 1.57
CA ILE A 93 10.01 19.12 0.25
C ILE A 93 11.29 18.69 -0.44
N TYR A 94 11.38 17.41 -0.79
CA TYR A 94 12.50 16.87 -1.55
C TYR A 94 12.04 16.46 -2.95
N VAL A 95 12.72 16.97 -3.96
CA VAL A 95 12.41 16.66 -5.36
C VAL A 95 13.39 15.62 -5.89
N VAL A 96 12.89 14.45 -6.29
CA VAL A 96 13.68 13.43 -6.98
C VAL A 96 13.91 13.89 -8.43
N THR A 97 15.18 14.02 -8.81
CA THR A 97 15.61 14.63 -10.09
C THR A 97 16.37 13.68 -11.00
N ASN A 98 16.67 12.46 -10.57
CA ASN A 98 17.29 11.44 -11.38
C ASN A 98 16.85 10.03 -11.01
N LEU A 99 17.16 9.05 -11.87
CA LEU A 99 16.78 7.63 -11.72
C LEU A 99 17.91 6.77 -11.14
N ASN A 100 18.97 7.37 -10.63
CA ASN A 100 20.10 6.63 -10.05
C ASN A 100 19.66 5.91 -8.79
N ASN A 101 20.26 4.74 -8.52
CA ASN A 101 20.00 4.00 -7.27
C ASN A 101 20.43 4.76 -6.02
N SER A 102 21.43 5.65 -6.12
CA SER A 102 21.96 6.40 -4.98
C SER A 102 22.55 7.75 -5.41
N GLY A 103 22.93 8.55 -4.41
CA GLY A 103 23.52 9.87 -4.61
C GLY A 103 22.48 10.99 -4.61
N ALA A 104 22.95 12.23 -4.66
CA ALA A 104 22.11 13.42 -4.58
C ALA A 104 21.02 13.44 -5.66
N GLY A 105 19.80 13.78 -5.29
CA GLY A 105 18.65 13.84 -6.19
C GLY A 105 18.02 12.47 -6.50
N SER A 106 18.55 11.34 -6.00
CA SER A 106 17.95 10.04 -6.16
C SER A 106 16.80 9.81 -5.17
N LEU A 107 15.95 8.83 -5.46
CA LEU A 107 14.90 8.42 -4.51
C LEU A 107 15.51 7.89 -3.18
N ARG A 108 16.62 7.16 -3.24
CA ARG A 108 17.29 6.65 -2.04
C ARG A 108 17.78 7.78 -1.14
N ASP A 109 18.30 8.86 -1.71
CA ASP A 109 18.65 10.05 -0.96
C ASP A 109 17.41 10.75 -0.38
N ALA A 110 16.34 10.83 -1.17
CA ALA A 110 15.07 11.39 -0.72
C ALA A 110 14.53 10.69 0.53
N VAL A 111 14.47 9.34 0.54
CA VAL A 111 13.94 8.56 1.67
C VAL A 111 14.95 8.36 2.81
N SER A 112 16.20 8.80 2.67
CA SER A 112 17.24 8.58 3.67
C SER A 112 17.01 9.35 4.99
N GLN A 113 16.21 10.41 4.94
CA GLN A 113 15.94 11.28 6.09
C GLN A 113 14.43 11.37 6.35
N ALA A 114 14.08 11.45 7.63
CA ALA A 114 12.73 11.68 8.09
C ALA A 114 12.19 13.07 7.71
N ASN A 115 10.90 13.28 7.91
CA ASN A 115 10.21 14.57 7.81
C ASN A 115 10.18 15.15 6.38
N ARG A 116 10.05 14.30 5.36
CA ARG A 116 10.08 14.74 3.96
C ARG A 116 8.76 14.50 3.23
N ILE A 117 8.34 15.51 2.47
CA ILE A 117 7.40 15.36 1.36
C ILE A 117 8.22 15.10 0.10
N ILE A 118 8.12 13.92 -0.47
CA ILE A 118 8.92 13.46 -1.58
C ILE A 118 8.09 13.49 -2.86
N VAL A 119 8.53 14.29 -3.82
CA VAL A 119 7.90 14.47 -5.13
C VAL A 119 8.92 14.20 -6.25
N PHE A 120 8.45 14.01 -7.46
CA PHE A 120 9.30 13.57 -8.58
C PHE A 120 9.23 14.55 -9.74
N ASN A 121 10.39 14.89 -10.31
CA ASN A 121 10.53 15.67 -11.55
C ASN A 121 11.14 14.82 -12.68
N VAL A 122 11.14 13.52 -12.53
CA VAL A 122 11.62 12.55 -13.53
C VAL A 122 10.63 11.38 -13.61
N SER A 123 10.66 10.67 -14.73
CA SER A 123 9.93 9.42 -14.93
C SER A 123 10.84 8.34 -15.50
N GLY A 124 10.53 7.09 -15.19
CA GLY A 124 11.29 5.94 -15.68
C GLY A 124 11.47 4.86 -14.63
N VAL A 125 12.42 3.96 -14.88
CA VAL A 125 12.73 2.83 -14.01
C VAL A 125 13.94 3.16 -13.13
N ILE A 126 13.78 2.96 -11.83
CA ILE A 126 14.88 3.00 -10.86
C ILE A 126 15.27 1.56 -10.54
N ASP A 127 16.44 1.12 -10.99
CA ASP A 127 17.00 -0.17 -10.62
C ASP A 127 17.60 -0.07 -9.21
N LEU A 128 17.01 -0.77 -8.26
CA LEU A 128 17.47 -0.81 -6.87
C LEU A 128 18.70 -1.69 -6.67
N ASN A 129 19.22 -2.32 -7.72
CA ASN A 129 20.44 -3.13 -7.69
C ASN A 129 20.43 -4.21 -6.58
N LYS A 130 19.28 -4.84 -6.37
CA LYS A 130 19.03 -5.86 -5.32
C LYS A 130 19.10 -5.33 -3.89
N GLU A 131 19.09 -4.02 -3.71
CA GLU A 131 19.12 -3.40 -2.41
C GLU A 131 17.71 -3.09 -1.89
N VAL A 132 17.63 -2.89 -0.58
CA VAL A 132 16.39 -2.45 0.09
C VAL A 132 16.30 -0.94 0.05
N LEU A 133 15.16 -0.41 -0.39
CA LEU A 133 14.80 0.99 -0.21
C LEU A 133 14.04 1.13 1.12
N VAL A 134 14.62 1.86 2.09
CA VAL A 134 14.09 1.95 3.45
C VAL A 134 13.48 3.32 3.70
N PHE A 135 12.17 3.35 4.01
CA PHE A 135 11.46 4.56 4.41
C PHE A 135 11.78 4.92 5.88
N LYS A 136 11.55 6.18 6.22
CA LYS A 136 11.79 6.77 7.55
C LYS A 136 10.51 7.41 8.10
N ASP A 137 10.59 7.86 9.34
CA ASP A 137 9.48 8.53 10.01
C ASP A 137 9.03 9.79 9.30
N ASN A 138 7.74 10.08 9.40
CA ASN A 138 7.13 11.31 8.91
C ASN A 138 7.45 11.56 7.43
N GLN A 139 7.25 10.56 6.58
CA GLN A 139 7.42 10.73 5.14
C GLN A 139 6.07 10.67 4.42
N THR A 140 5.92 11.55 3.42
CA THR A 140 4.83 11.52 2.44
C THR A 140 5.45 11.37 1.06
N VAL A 141 5.31 10.20 0.44
CA VAL A 141 5.94 9.87 -0.84
C VAL A 141 4.88 9.81 -1.92
N LEU A 142 4.94 10.74 -2.86
CA LEU A 142 3.90 11.02 -3.86
C LEU A 142 4.38 10.65 -5.27
N PHE A 143 4.39 9.36 -5.60
CA PHE A 143 4.84 8.87 -6.92
C PHE A 143 3.98 9.41 -8.08
N GLN A 144 2.71 9.76 -7.82
CA GLN A 144 1.83 10.36 -8.83
C GLN A 144 2.26 11.76 -9.31
N THR A 145 3.24 12.38 -8.66
CA THR A 145 3.79 13.66 -9.12
C THR A 145 4.80 13.50 -10.25
N ALA A 146 5.28 12.29 -10.51
CA ALA A 146 6.19 12.00 -11.59
C ALA A 146 5.54 12.29 -12.95
N PRO A 147 6.26 12.92 -13.90
CA PRO A 147 5.73 13.18 -15.23
C PRO A 147 5.57 11.90 -16.06
N GLY A 148 4.88 11.99 -17.18
CA GLY A 148 4.73 10.91 -18.17
C GLY A 148 4.21 9.63 -17.57
N ASP A 149 4.87 8.50 -17.82
CA ASP A 149 4.47 7.19 -17.36
C ASP A 149 4.79 6.92 -15.87
N GLY A 150 5.36 7.91 -15.15
CA GLY A 150 5.65 7.82 -13.73
C GLY A 150 6.93 7.05 -13.41
N ILE A 151 7.06 6.62 -12.16
CA ILE A 151 8.23 5.87 -11.66
C ILE A 151 7.87 4.40 -11.44
N GLU A 152 8.80 3.52 -11.84
CA GLU A 152 8.81 2.12 -11.47
C GLU A 152 10.10 1.77 -10.71
N LEU A 153 9.96 1.07 -9.59
CA LEU A 153 11.07 0.51 -8.83
C LEU A 153 11.28 -0.93 -9.27
N TYR A 154 12.49 -1.29 -9.60
CA TYR A 154 12.83 -2.61 -10.12
C TYR A 154 14.01 -3.23 -9.38
N ASN A 155 14.09 -4.58 -9.37
CA ASN A 155 15.25 -5.35 -8.94
C ASN A 155 15.72 -5.02 -7.51
N GLY A 156 14.77 -5.10 -6.57
CA GLY A 156 15.01 -4.85 -5.16
C GLY A 156 13.73 -5.01 -4.36
N ARG A 157 13.65 -4.38 -3.22
CA ARG A 157 12.45 -4.37 -2.37
C ARG A 157 12.32 -3.07 -1.60
N THR A 158 11.14 -2.81 -1.08
CA THR A 158 10.90 -1.68 -0.16
C THR A 158 10.70 -2.16 1.27
N SER A 159 11.08 -1.35 2.25
CA SER A 159 10.83 -1.62 3.66
C SER A 159 10.43 -0.36 4.39
N SER A 160 9.37 -0.45 5.17
CA SER A 160 8.94 0.57 6.13
C SER A 160 9.11 0.11 7.58
N THR A 161 9.96 -0.87 7.82
CA THR A 161 10.30 -1.32 9.17
C THR A 161 10.86 -0.16 9.99
N ASN A 162 10.27 0.07 11.16
CA ASN A 162 10.52 1.19 12.07
C ASN A 162 10.13 2.59 11.54
N ALA A 163 9.39 2.69 10.43
CA ALA A 163 8.83 3.96 10.01
C ALA A 163 7.48 4.22 10.72
N ASN A 164 7.31 5.43 11.21
CA ASN A 164 6.06 5.91 11.81
C ASN A 164 5.54 7.10 11.01
N ASN A 165 4.22 7.25 10.92
CA ASN A 165 3.59 8.31 10.14
C ASN A 165 4.05 8.31 8.67
N LEU A 166 3.75 7.23 7.95
CA LEU A 166 4.17 7.07 6.55
C LEU A 166 2.96 7.08 5.60
N ILE A 167 3.03 7.92 4.58
CA ILE A 167 2.08 7.93 3.47
C ILE A 167 2.81 7.60 2.18
N VAL A 168 2.44 6.52 1.50
CA VAL A 168 3.00 6.13 0.19
C VAL A 168 1.88 6.00 -0.82
N ARG A 169 1.93 6.76 -1.90
CA ARG A 169 0.90 6.74 -2.93
C ARG A 169 1.47 6.50 -4.33
N TYR A 170 0.79 5.64 -5.09
CA TYR A 170 1.07 5.31 -6.49
C TYR A 170 2.45 4.69 -6.75
N MET A 171 3.03 4.03 -5.76
CA MET A 171 4.29 3.29 -5.91
C MET A 171 4.09 2.03 -6.75
N ARG A 172 5.01 1.79 -7.66
CA ARG A 172 5.08 0.55 -8.46
C ARG A 172 6.38 -0.17 -8.14
N MET A 173 6.29 -1.30 -7.42
CA MET A 173 7.42 -2.14 -7.06
C MET A 173 7.39 -3.43 -7.87
N ARG A 174 8.48 -3.74 -8.56
CA ARG A 174 8.71 -4.93 -9.38
C ARG A 174 9.99 -5.61 -8.89
N THR A 175 9.86 -6.48 -7.90
CA THR A 175 11.02 -7.11 -7.25
C THR A 175 11.83 -7.93 -8.23
N GLY A 176 11.17 -8.75 -9.02
CA GLY A 176 11.82 -9.58 -10.01
C GLY A 176 12.60 -10.74 -9.38
N ARG A 177 13.11 -11.63 -10.23
CA ARG A 177 13.90 -12.78 -9.81
C ARG A 177 15.31 -12.32 -9.47
N GLN A 178 15.63 -12.26 -8.20
CA GLN A 178 17.01 -12.08 -7.75
C GLN A 178 17.83 -13.36 -7.99
N VAL A 179 19.12 -13.22 -8.23
CA VAL A 179 19.95 -14.16 -9.00
C VAL A 179 20.22 -15.51 -8.34
N SER A 180 20.04 -15.69 -7.05
CA SER A 180 20.18 -17.00 -6.43
C SER A 180 18.80 -17.60 -6.18
N GLY A 181 18.51 -18.74 -6.72
CA GLY A 181 17.18 -19.36 -6.75
C GLY A 181 16.61 -19.81 -5.40
N SER A 182 17.12 -19.30 -4.30
CA SER A 182 16.71 -19.62 -2.93
C SER A 182 16.25 -18.40 -2.11
N ASP A 183 16.33 -17.20 -2.65
CA ASP A 183 15.99 -16.02 -1.87
C ASP A 183 14.49 -15.75 -1.92
N ASN A 184 13.83 -15.99 -0.82
CA ASN A 184 12.46 -15.58 -0.60
C ASN A 184 12.47 -14.09 -0.24
N ILE A 185 11.97 -13.23 -1.14
CA ILE A 185 12.02 -11.79 -0.99
C ILE A 185 10.63 -11.19 -1.19
N ASP A 186 10.16 -10.51 -0.15
CA ASP A 186 8.94 -9.71 -0.22
C ASP A 186 9.17 -8.47 -1.09
N ALA A 187 8.20 -8.09 -1.90
CA ALA A 187 8.32 -6.86 -2.68
C ALA A 187 8.22 -5.62 -1.79
N GLY A 188 7.47 -5.69 -0.71
CA GLY A 188 7.39 -4.63 0.30
C GLY A 188 6.88 -5.12 1.63
N GLY A 189 7.04 -4.30 2.66
CA GLY A 189 6.49 -4.62 3.96
C GLY A 189 7.21 -3.99 5.16
N ALA A 190 6.80 -4.42 6.36
CA ALA A 190 7.35 -3.96 7.62
C ALA A 190 7.30 -5.05 8.69
N ALA A 191 8.22 -4.96 9.67
CA ALA A 191 8.20 -5.74 10.91
C ALA A 191 7.85 -4.87 12.13
N TYR A 192 8.07 -3.59 12.07
CA TYR A 192 7.75 -2.59 13.10
C TYR A 192 7.31 -1.28 12.45
N GLY A 193 6.73 -0.40 13.24
CA GLY A 193 6.28 0.92 12.84
C GLY A 193 4.75 1.02 12.84
N HIS A 194 4.24 2.22 12.81
CA HIS A 194 2.81 2.47 12.94
C HIS A 194 2.34 3.70 12.16
N ASP A 195 1.01 3.83 12.04
CA ASP A 195 0.38 4.93 11.31
C ASP A 195 0.90 5.03 9.87
N GLN A 196 0.73 3.92 9.12
CA GLN A 196 1.19 3.81 7.74
C GLN A 196 0.01 3.60 6.79
N ILE A 197 0.03 4.26 5.64
CA ILE A 197 -0.95 4.01 4.58
C ILE A 197 -0.29 3.91 3.21
N TYR A 198 -0.64 2.84 2.49
CA TYR A 198 -0.26 2.57 1.11
C TYR A 198 -1.51 2.64 0.24
N ASP A 199 -1.50 3.52 -0.73
CA ASP A 199 -2.68 3.79 -1.56
C ASP A 199 -2.34 3.82 -3.04
N HIS A 200 -3.15 3.13 -3.88
CA HIS A 200 -2.92 2.99 -5.32
C HIS A 200 -1.52 2.47 -5.67
N CYS A 201 -0.99 1.58 -4.86
CA CYS A 201 0.32 0.97 -5.08
C CYS A 201 0.20 -0.34 -5.88
N SER A 202 1.30 -0.80 -6.45
CA SER A 202 1.39 -2.16 -6.96
C SER A 202 2.68 -2.82 -6.51
N PHE A 203 2.55 -4.01 -5.94
CA PHE A 203 3.64 -4.85 -5.48
C PHE A 203 3.58 -6.15 -6.25
N THR A 204 4.55 -6.38 -7.13
CA THR A 204 4.55 -7.57 -7.97
C THR A 204 5.93 -8.21 -8.05
N TRP A 205 5.93 -9.47 -8.51
CA TRP A 205 7.13 -10.25 -8.73
C TRP A 205 7.94 -10.53 -7.47
N GLY A 206 7.29 -10.50 -6.30
CA GLY A 206 7.88 -11.02 -5.07
C GLY A 206 8.20 -12.51 -5.22
N THR A 207 9.28 -12.95 -4.63
CA THR A 207 9.67 -14.37 -4.62
C THR A 207 9.29 -15.07 -3.31
N ASP A 208 8.79 -14.31 -2.36
CA ASP A 208 8.02 -14.68 -1.18
C ASP A 208 6.66 -13.97 -1.24
N GLU A 209 6.32 -13.08 -0.35
CA GLU A 209 5.11 -12.29 -0.43
C GLU A 209 5.26 -11.06 -1.35
N CYS A 210 4.16 -10.65 -1.98
CA CYS A 210 4.12 -9.33 -2.61
C CYS A 210 4.12 -8.21 -1.56
N PHE A 211 3.46 -8.42 -0.41
CA PHE A 211 3.49 -7.45 0.71
C PHE A 211 3.37 -8.17 2.05
N SER A 212 4.29 -7.88 2.99
CA SER A 212 4.38 -8.58 4.27
C SER A 212 4.39 -7.61 5.45
N LEU A 213 3.47 -7.80 6.38
CA LEU A 213 3.42 -7.13 7.67
C LEU A 213 3.62 -8.19 8.74
N ASN A 214 4.84 -8.37 9.23
CA ASN A 214 5.20 -9.51 10.05
C ASN A 214 5.88 -9.13 11.35
N ASN A 215 5.14 -9.23 12.44
CA ASN A 215 5.61 -9.00 13.81
C ASN A 215 5.33 -10.20 14.75
N ASP A 216 5.14 -11.39 14.20
CA ASP A 216 4.62 -12.59 14.89
C ASP A 216 5.43 -13.03 16.14
N LYS A 217 6.71 -12.71 16.20
CA LYS A 217 7.61 -13.20 17.27
C LYS A 217 8.26 -12.08 18.08
N GLN A 218 7.80 -10.86 17.88
CA GLN A 218 8.43 -9.68 18.45
C GLN A 218 7.50 -8.99 19.47
N PRO A 219 8.01 -8.13 20.32
CA PRO A 219 7.17 -7.21 21.08
C PRO A 219 6.26 -6.41 20.15
N LYS A 220 5.09 -6.00 20.64
CA LYS A 220 4.14 -5.16 19.88
C LYS A 220 4.82 -3.96 19.27
N GLY A 221 4.33 -3.48 18.15
CA GLY A 221 4.90 -2.30 17.51
C GLY A 221 4.67 -2.21 15.99
N LEU A 222 3.70 -2.98 15.47
CA LEU A 222 3.28 -2.90 14.07
C LEU A 222 1.77 -2.74 14.00
N TYR A 223 1.25 -1.50 14.00
CA TYR A 223 -0.18 -1.21 14.11
C TYR A 223 -0.61 0.02 13.32
N ASN A 224 -1.91 0.20 13.19
CA ASN A 224 -2.52 1.30 12.45
C ASN A 224 -2.01 1.37 11.00
N ILE A 225 -2.11 0.26 10.28
CA ILE A 225 -1.64 0.18 8.90
C ILE A 225 -2.81 -0.06 7.94
N THR A 226 -2.82 0.64 6.83
CA THR A 226 -3.77 0.42 5.75
C THR A 226 -3.04 0.18 4.43
N LEU A 227 -3.45 -0.87 3.71
CA LEU A 227 -3.16 -1.10 2.31
C LEU A 227 -4.47 -1.03 1.54
N GLN A 228 -4.62 -0.02 0.68
CA GLN A 228 -5.87 0.20 -0.05
C GLN A 228 -5.68 0.45 -1.54
N ASN A 229 -6.71 0.13 -2.35
CA ASN A 229 -6.80 0.43 -3.78
C ASN A 229 -5.57 -0.05 -4.58
N SER A 230 -4.96 -1.16 -4.17
CA SER A 230 -3.65 -1.59 -4.65
C SER A 230 -3.71 -2.94 -5.35
N ILE A 231 -2.64 -3.28 -6.06
CA ILE A 231 -2.49 -4.56 -6.76
C ILE A 231 -1.33 -5.32 -6.13
N LEU A 232 -1.59 -6.58 -5.77
CA LEU A 232 -0.59 -7.52 -5.27
C LEU A 232 -0.62 -8.76 -6.15
N GLY A 233 0.42 -8.95 -6.95
CA GLY A 233 0.26 -10.02 -7.92
C GLY A 233 1.50 -10.48 -8.64
N GLN A 234 1.27 -11.50 -9.49
CA GLN A 234 2.30 -12.06 -10.35
C GLN A 234 3.54 -12.51 -9.57
N GLY A 235 3.33 -13.12 -8.40
CA GLY A 235 4.42 -13.64 -7.58
C GLY A 235 5.30 -14.61 -8.39
N CYS A 236 6.60 -14.52 -8.19
CA CYS A 236 7.60 -15.32 -8.90
C CYS A 236 8.06 -16.49 -8.04
N GLN A 237 8.48 -17.59 -8.68
CA GLN A 237 8.99 -18.82 -8.06
C GLN A 237 7.92 -19.69 -7.36
N ASN A 238 8.38 -20.75 -6.70
CA ASN A 238 7.51 -21.75 -6.07
C ASN A 238 6.84 -21.26 -4.77
N HIS A 239 7.42 -20.27 -4.11
CA HIS A 239 6.92 -19.69 -2.87
C HIS A 239 6.33 -18.26 -3.11
N SER A 240 5.64 -18.09 -4.23
CA SER A 240 5.04 -16.81 -4.59
C SER A 240 3.70 -16.62 -3.89
N CYS A 241 3.66 -15.75 -2.89
CA CYS A 241 2.49 -15.48 -2.07
C CYS A 241 1.97 -14.05 -2.29
N GLY A 242 0.67 -13.85 -2.13
CA GLY A 242 0.05 -12.53 -2.27
C GLY A 242 0.43 -11.61 -1.12
N GLY A 243 0.32 -12.10 0.12
CA GLY A 243 0.68 -11.28 1.26
C GLY A 243 0.51 -11.94 2.63
N LEU A 244 1.09 -11.29 3.62
CA LEU A 244 1.12 -11.73 4.99
C LEU A 244 0.78 -10.59 5.94
N VAL A 245 -0.12 -10.85 6.90
CA VAL A 245 -0.33 -10.01 8.08
C VAL A 245 -0.19 -10.92 9.30
N GLN A 246 0.83 -10.70 10.10
CA GLN A 246 1.07 -11.41 11.34
C GLN A 246 1.37 -10.39 12.44
N THR A 247 0.30 -9.90 13.06
CA THR A 247 0.33 -8.92 14.15
C THR A 247 -0.34 -9.49 15.40
N SER A 248 -0.40 -8.73 16.48
CA SER A 248 -1.12 -9.09 17.68
C SER A 248 -2.61 -8.73 17.58
N ASP A 249 -3.40 -9.21 18.56
CA ASP A 249 -4.85 -8.96 18.63
C ASP A 249 -5.22 -7.48 18.87
N GLU A 250 -4.25 -6.62 19.15
CA GLU A 250 -4.44 -5.20 19.42
C GLU A 250 -3.87 -4.30 18.30
N GLU A 251 -3.16 -4.90 17.35
CA GLU A 251 -2.43 -4.17 16.30
C GLU A 251 -3.22 -4.20 14.99
N GLY A 252 -4.03 -3.16 14.78
CA GLY A 252 -4.96 -3.09 13.66
C GLY A 252 -4.30 -2.90 12.30
N VAL A 253 -4.70 -3.75 11.34
CA VAL A 253 -4.30 -3.65 9.92
C VAL A 253 -5.55 -3.70 9.04
N THR A 254 -5.64 -2.82 8.06
CA THR A 254 -6.72 -2.81 7.08
C THR A 254 -6.20 -3.12 5.69
N VAL A 255 -6.86 -4.05 5.02
CA VAL A 255 -6.64 -4.41 3.62
C VAL A 255 -7.95 -4.16 2.87
N PHE A 256 -7.99 -3.10 2.04
CA PHE A 256 -9.24 -2.56 1.51
C PHE A 256 -9.18 -2.28 0.00
N ARG A 257 -10.13 -2.82 -0.76
CA ARG A 257 -10.27 -2.61 -2.21
C ARG A 257 -9.01 -2.93 -3.00
N ASN A 258 -8.34 -4.03 -2.69
CA ASN A 258 -7.17 -4.48 -3.42
C ASN A 258 -7.50 -5.61 -4.39
N LEU A 259 -6.67 -5.75 -5.41
CA LEU A 259 -6.67 -6.89 -6.31
C LEU A 259 -5.46 -7.79 -6.01
N PHE A 260 -5.74 -9.04 -5.65
CA PHE A 260 -4.75 -10.11 -5.56
C PHE A 260 -4.87 -10.96 -6.81
N ILE A 261 -3.81 -11.00 -7.62
CA ILE A 261 -3.88 -11.66 -8.93
C ILE A 261 -2.63 -12.50 -9.23
N ASP A 262 -2.82 -13.70 -9.75
CA ASP A 262 -1.75 -14.60 -10.22
C ASP A 262 -0.71 -14.94 -9.14
N ASN A 263 -1.12 -14.99 -7.88
CA ASN A 263 -0.28 -15.49 -6.79
C ASN A 263 -0.59 -16.96 -6.54
N LYS A 264 0.36 -17.69 -5.99
CA LYS A 264 0.16 -19.11 -5.71
C LYS A 264 -0.83 -19.34 -4.57
N THR A 265 -0.68 -18.59 -3.48
CA THR A 265 -1.46 -18.74 -2.23
C THR A 265 -1.36 -17.47 -1.38
N ARG A 266 -1.91 -17.49 -0.17
CA ARG A 266 -1.83 -16.40 0.83
C ARG A 266 -2.26 -15.03 0.27
N ASN A 267 -3.52 -14.90 -0.14
CA ASN A 267 -4.03 -13.62 -0.64
C ASN A 267 -5.09 -13.00 0.31
N PHE A 268 -4.88 -12.74 1.56
CA PHE A 268 -3.73 -12.80 2.43
C PHE A 268 -3.68 -14.05 3.34
N LYS A 269 -2.55 -14.27 4.05
CA LYS A 269 -2.49 -15.04 5.29
C LYS A 269 -2.50 -14.06 6.45
N VAL A 270 -3.47 -14.17 7.38
CA VAL A 270 -3.71 -13.17 8.43
C VAL A 270 -3.71 -13.76 9.83
N LYS A 271 -3.09 -13.03 10.75
CA LYS A 271 -3.19 -13.17 12.20
C LYS A 271 -3.41 -11.80 12.84
N GLY A 272 -3.89 -11.77 14.08
CA GLY A 272 -4.10 -10.54 14.82
C GLY A 272 -5.36 -9.79 14.39
N LEU A 273 -5.47 -8.54 14.78
CA LEU A 273 -6.61 -7.68 14.48
C LEU A 273 -6.49 -7.13 13.05
N ASN A 274 -7.42 -7.53 12.19
CA ASN A 274 -7.38 -7.07 10.81
C ASN A 274 -8.77 -6.93 10.19
N GLN A 275 -8.85 -6.08 9.17
CA GLN A 275 -10.01 -5.88 8.30
C GLN A 275 -9.62 -6.26 6.88
N PHE A 276 -10.37 -7.18 6.26
CA PHE A 276 -10.18 -7.59 4.88
C PHE A 276 -11.46 -7.33 4.10
N VAL A 277 -11.58 -6.15 3.50
CA VAL A 277 -12.85 -5.59 3.03
C VAL A 277 -12.79 -5.23 1.55
N ASN A 278 -13.79 -5.64 0.78
CA ASN A 278 -13.95 -5.31 -0.65
C ASN A 278 -12.73 -5.68 -1.52
N ASN A 279 -11.99 -6.72 -1.17
CA ASN A 279 -10.86 -7.18 -1.98
C ASN A 279 -11.32 -8.22 -3.01
N VAL A 280 -10.58 -8.29 -4.11
CA VAL A 280 -10.76 -9.32 -5.14
C VAL A 280 -9.55 -10.23 -5.16
N ILE A 281 -9.77 -11.54 -5.08
CA ILE A 281 -8.74 -12.56 -5.26
C ILE A 281 -9.04 -13.28 -6.56
N TYR A 282 -8.12 -13.24 -7.50
CA TYR A 282 -8.31 -13.81 -8.81
C TYR A 282 -7.12 -14.67 -9.24
N ASN A 283 -7.42 -15.80 -9.86
CA ASN A 283 -6.47 -16.71 -10.48
C ASN A 283 -5.30 -17.13 -9.56
N TRP A 284 -5.61 -17.49 -8.32
CA TRP A 284 -4.59 -18.05 -7.42
C TRP A 284 -4.24 -19.48 -7.86
N GLY A 285 -3.00 -19.91 -7.60
CA GLY A 285 -2.48 -21.13 -8.18
C GLY A 285 -2.84 -22.39 -7.38
N ASN A 286 -2.35 -22.52 -6.17
CA ASN A 286 -2.42 -23.75 -5.40
C ASN A 286 -2.52 -23.45 -3.89
N GLY A 287 -3.36 -24.21 -3.21
CA GLY A 287 -3.64 -23.98 -1.79
C GLY A 287 -4.84 -23.04 -1.57
N ALA A 288 -4.92 -22.44 -0.41
CA ALA A 288 -6.02 -21.56 -0.05
C ALA A 288 -5.87 -20.18 -0.70
N ALA A 289 -6.97 -19.64 -1.22
CA ALA A 289 -7.03 -18.27 -1.70
C ALA A 289 -6.71 -17.29 -0.58
N TYR A 290 -7.33 -17.49 0.59
CA TYR A 290 -7.19 -16.70 1.79
C TYR A 290 -6.96 -17.60 3.00
N ASN A 291 -6.04 -17.26 3.89
CA ASN A 291 -5.70 -18.07 5.05
C ASN A 291 -5.95 -17.28 6.34
N MET A 292 -6.84 -17.78 7.18
CA MET A 292 -7.07 -17.25 8.53
C MET A 292 -6.27 -18.04 9.55
N GLY A 293 -5.54 -17.32 10.41
CA GLY A 293 -4.67 -17.91 11.42
C GLY A 293 -3.33 -18.37 10.87
N GLY A 294 -2.48 -18.84 11.74
CA GLY A 294 -1.12 -19.28 11.43
C GLY A 294 -0.87 -20.73 11.81
N GLU A 295 0.30 -21.21 11.43
CA GLU A 295 0.81 -22.54 11.80
C GLU A 295 1.14 -22.65 13.28
N SER A 296 1.28 -21.54 13.97
CA SER A 296 1.48 -21.45 15.42
C SER A 296 0.29 -20.74 16.07
N SER A 297 0.04 -21.03 17.31
CA SER A 297 -1.03 -20.56 18.18
C SER A 297 -1.32 -19.05 18.13
N GLY A 298 -1.87 -18.54 17.07
CA GLY A 298 -2.28 -17.14 16.97
C GLY A 298 -3.75 -17.02 16.60
N HIS A 299 -4.46 -16.13 17.24
CA HIS A 299 -5.83 -15.81 16.90
C HIS A 299 -5.87 -14.87 15.67
N SER A 300 -6.94 -14.93 14.92
CA SER A 300 -7.24 -13.94 13.90
C SER A 300 -8.58 -13.32 14.23
N ASN A 301 -8.58 -12.05 14.57
CA ASN A 301 -9.78 -11.23 14.71
C ASN A 301 -9.97 -10.48 13.39
N THR A 302 -10.59 -11.13 12.43
CA THR A 302 -10.76 -10.62 11.09
C THR A 302 -12.19 -10.19 10.84
N VAL A 303 -12.39 -8.96 10.39
CA VAL A 303 -13.63 -8.50 9.77
C VAL A 303 -13.49 -8.73 8.26
N ILE A 304 -14.43 -9.50 7.69
CA ILE A 304 -14.50 -9.78 6.24
C ILE A 304 -15.83 -9.22 5.73
N GLU A 305 -15.78 -8.36 4.74
CA GLU A 305 -16.94 -7.80 4.02
C GLU A 305 -16.69 -7.77 2.52
#